data_b33dec9d2d360c2b289a56b6cc7468da
#
_entry.id   b33dec9d2d360c2b289a56b6cc7468da
#
_cell.length_a   1.000
_cell.length_b   1.000
_cell.length_c   1.000
_cell.angle_alpha   90.00
_cell.angle_beta   90.00
_cell.angle_gamma   90.00
#
_symmetry.space_group_name_H-M   'P 1'
#
loop_
_entity.id
_entity.type
_entity.pdbx_description
1 polymer ?
#
loop_
_entity_poly.entity_id
_entity_poly.type
_entity_poly.pdbx_seq_one_letter_code
_entity_poly.pdbx_strand_id
1 'polypeptide(L)'
;MNLKEVSELRRRFRMDRNAISRIYGCFVNSSREIVSYIDESMGILPQDEAEKYLNLLKKTLSGKLWKNLIDIIFSTEQVADSDEHRLLMALRDSQLKDGDIREEFYQKIINSLDLGDSNYLILLTHDSYDVPRKNKNDEMDADASDAVFSYVVCCVCPVKERKVELGFFPGDNEFHSCAGQIVAAPELGFLFPAFDDRAANIYNALFYSRKTDEIHQEVIDSVFHTTAPMSAAEQKEAFQNALSEALGDACNMELVQSIHDRLRDQIEQHKESHDPEPLELSVSDAAAILRDNGVEEEKILAFRDSCATQFGDGATLNPANLIDSSRFEVKTADATISVGPEHSYLVETRIIDGRKYLLIPADEDIEVNGFGVRVKGE
;
A
#
# COMPACT_ATOMS: atom_id res chain seq x y z
N MET A 1 2.47 -6.27 11.13
CA MET A 1 2.80 -7.48 10.31
C MET A 1 4.06 -7.23 9.51
N ASN A 2 4.91 -8.26 9.29
CA ASN A 2 6.08 -8.18 8.44
C ASN A 2 5.89 -8.88 7.07
N LEU A 3 6.87 -8.73 6.16
CA LEU A 3 6.77 -9.25 4.79
C LEU A 3 6.64 -10.78 4.71
N LYS A 4 7.25 -11.53 5.65
CA LYS A 4 7.17 -13.00 5.68
C LYS A 4 5.77 -13.44 6.05
N GLU A 5 5.17 -12.80 7.04
CA GLU A 5 3.81 -13.07 7.52
C GLU A 5 2.76 -12.75 6.46
N VAL A 6 2.86 -11.59 5.82
CA VAL A 6 1.98 -11.24 4.68
C VAL A 6 2.13 -12.27 3.56
N SER A 7 3.35 -12.68 3.24
CA SER A 7 3.61 -13.67 2.19
C SER A 7 3.05 -15.05 2.56
N GLU A 8 3.11 -15.43 3.84
CA GLU A 8 2.55 -16.68 4.36
C GLU A 8 1.02 -16.68 4.20
N LEU A 9 0.34 -15.63 4.63
CA LEU A 9 -1.11 -15.51 4.46
C LEU A 9 -1.54 -15.43 2.99
N ARG A 10 -0.80 -14.71 2.14
CA ARG A 10 -1.10 -14.66 0.69
C ARG A 10 -1.08 -16.04 0.03
N ARG A 11 -0.26 -16.98 0.50
CA ARG A 11 -0.21 -18.35 -0.01
C ARG A 11 -1.44 -19.17 0.38
N ARG A 12 -2.19 -18.73 1.40
CA ARG A 12 -3.44 -19.36 1.82
C ARG A 12 -4.55 -19.20 0.78
N PHE A 13 -4.58 -18.10 0.03
CA PHE A 13 -5.60 -17.85 -1.01
C PHE A 13 -5.37 -18.66 -2.27
N ARG A 14 -5.28 -19.99 -2.08
CA ARG A 14 -5.25 -21.01 -3.12
C ARG A 14 -6.27 -22.09 -2.77
N MET A 15 -6.87 -22.73 -3.78
CA MET A 15 -7.90 -23.73 -3.57
C MET A 15 -7.45 -24.91 -2.69
N ASP A 16 -6.17 -25.25 -2.77
CA ASP A 16 -5.55 -26.38 -2.04
C ASP A 16 -5.02 -26.01 -0.65
N ARG A 17 -5.14 -24.76 -0.20
CA ARG A 17 -4.47 -24.29 1.03
C ARG A 17 -5.32 -23.48 2.00
N ASN A 18 -6.53 -23.09 1.60
CA ASN A 18 -7.42 -22.32 2.47
C ASN A 18 -8.44 -23.23 3.16
N ALA A 19 -9.03 -22.74 4.23
CA ALA A 19 -10.20 -23.33 4.91
C ALA A 19 -11.45 -22.47 4.71
N ILE A 20 -11.45 -21.61 3.68
CA ILE A 20 -12.58 -20.76 3.35
C ILE A 20 -13.75 -21.64 2.87
N SER A 21 -14.84 -21.63 3.64
CA SER A 21 -16.03 -22.42 3.29
C SER A 21 -17.03 -21.62 2.47
N ARG A 22 -17.10 -20.30 2.71
CA ARG A 22 -18.08 -19.41 2.07
C ARG A 22 -17.49 -18.02 1.80
N ILE A 23 -18.04 -17.39 0.78
CA ILE A 23 -17.81 -16.00 0.46
C ILE A 23 -19.13 -15.28 0.59
N TYR A 24 -19.15 -14.25 1.43
CA TYR A 24 -20.27 -13.35 1.61
C TYR A 24 -19.99 -12.02 0.94
N GLY A 25 -21.04 -11.28 0.64
CA GLY A 25 -20.87 -9.94 0.09
C GLY A 25 -22.18 -9.29 -0.30
N CYS A 26 -22.08 -8.09 -0.84
CA CYS A 26 -23.20 -7.39 -1.46
C CYS A 26 -22.72 -6.57 -2.65
N PHE A 27 -23.59 -6.48 -3.66
CA PHE A 27 -23.42 -5.59 -4.80
C PHE A 27 -24.17 -4.30 -4.52
N VAL A 28 -23.46 -3.18 -4.57
CA VAL A 28 -23.94 -1.84 -4.25
C VAL A 28 -23.92 -0.97 -5.50
N ASN A 29 -25.02 -0.27 -5.76
CA ASN A 29 -25.11 0.66 -6.89
C ASN A 29 -24.53 2.05 -6.54
N SER A 30 -24.40 2.92 -7.54
CA SER A 30 -23.92 4.29 -7.38
C SER A 30 -24.79 5.17 -6.46
N SER A 31 -26.05 4.77 -6.22
CA SER A 31 -26.95 5.42 -5.27
C SER A 31 -26.77 4.92 -3.83
N ARG A 32 -25.74 4.09 -3.57
CA ARG A 32 -25.45 3.48 -2.26
C ARG A 32 -26.54 2.52 -1.77
N GLU A 33 -27.25 1.87 -2.70
CA GLU A 33 -28.27 0.87 -2.38
C GLU A 33 -27.72 -0.53 -2.67
N ILE A 34 -28.00 -1.48 -1.78
CA ILE A 34 -27.68 -2.89 -1.99
C ILE A 34 -28.63 -3.46 -3.03
N VAL A 35 -28.12 -3.86 -4.17
CA VAL A 35 -28.86 -4.47 -5.28
C VAL A 35 -29.06 -5.97 -5.06
N SER A 36 -28.01 -6.65 -4.56
CA SER A 36 -28.05 -8.08 -4.30
C SER A 36 -27.01 -8.48 -3.25
N TYR A 37 -27.32 -9.57 -2.55
CA TYR A 37 -26.37 -10.21 -1.63
C TYR A 37 -25.69 -11.37 -2.30
N ILE A 38 -24.47 -11.66 -1.86
CA ILE A 38 -23.65 -12.80 -2.26
C ILE A 38 -23.51 -13.72 -1.05
N ASP A 39 -23.79 -14.98 -1.24
CA ASP A 39 -23.62 -16.05 -0.25
C ASP A 39 -23.22 -17.34 -0.97
N GLU A 40 -21.93 -17.40 -1.37
CA GLU A 40 -21.41 -18.47 -2.22
C GLU A 40 -20.63 -19.51 -1.41
N SER A 41 -20.98 -20.76 -1.62
CA SER A 41 -20.25 -21.89 -1.01
C SER A 41 -19.07 -22.29 -1.89
N MET A 42 -17.86 -22.22 -1.36
CA MET A 42 -16.63 -22.60 -2.08
C MET A 42 -16.63 -24.05 -2.56
N GLY A 43 -17.35 -24.94 -1.88
CA GLY A 43 -17.45 -26.34 -2.28
C GLY A 43 -18.44 -26.62 -3.44
N ILE A 44 -19.24 -25.63 -3.82
CA ILE A 44 -20.26 -25.74 -4.88
C ILE A 44 -19.85 -24.93 -6.13
N LEU A 45 -19.12 -23.85 -5.94
CA LEU A 45 -18.66 -23.01 -7.05
C LEU A 45 -17.78 -23.79 -8.03
N PRO A 46 -17.93 -23.54 -9.35
CA PRO A 46 -16.94 -23.97 -10.32
C PRO A 46 -15.53 -23.48 -9.94
N GLN A 47 -14.52 -24.30 -10.17
CA GLN A 47 -13.17 -24.00 -9.73
C GLN A 47 -12.66 -22.64 -10.27
N ASP A 48 -12.94 -22.33 -11.53
CA ASP A 48 -12.51 -21.09 -12.18
C ASP A 48 -13.20 -19.84 -11.60
N GLU A 49 -14.43 -19.96 -11.10
CA GLU A 49 -15.13 -18.89 -10.39
C GLU A 49 -14.59 -18.72 -8.97
N ALA A 50 -14.42 -19.81 -8.24
CA ALA A 50 -13.83 -19.80 -6.91
C ALA A 50 -12.42 -19.16 -6.91
N GLU A 51 -11.59 -19.50 -7.89
CA GLU A 51 -10.25 -18.91 -8.06
C GLU A 51 -10.32 -17.40 -8.32
N LYS A 52 -11.32 -16.88 -9.03
CA LYS A 52 -11.50 -15.42 -9.25
C LYS A 52 -11.80 -14.70 -7.94
N TYR A 53 -12.72 -15.23 -7.11
CA TYR A 53 -12.99 -14.67 -5.79
C TYR A 53 -11.75 -14.67 -4.89
N LEU A 54 -11.05 -15.81 -4.81
CA LEU A 54 -9.81 -15.92 -4.04
C LEU A 54 -8.73 -14.92 -4.53
N ASN A 55 -8.64 -14.71 -5.83
CA ASN A 55 -7.70 -13.75 -6.40
C ASN A 55 -8.05 -12.30 -6.07
N LEU A 56 -9.32 -11.93 -5.98
CA LEU A 56 -9.74 -10.61 -5.51
C LEU A 56 -9.35 -10.42 -4.05
N LEU A 57 -9.72 -11.35 -3.18
CA LEU A 57 -9.37 -11.32 -1.76
C LEU A 57 -7.85 -11.31 -1.53
N LYS A 58 -7.09 -12.12 -2.27
CA LYS A 58 -5.63 -12.15 -2.22
C LYS A 58 -4.99 -10.80 -2.54
N LYS A 59 -5.61 -10.01 -3.41
CA LYS A 59 -5.08 -8.70 -3.79
C LYS A 59 -5.08 -7.72 -2.63
N THR A 60 -5.94 -7.87 -1.62
CA THR A 60 -5.92 -7.06 -0.41
C THR A 60 -4.68 -7.28 0.46
N LEU A 61 -3.94 -8.35 0.21
CA LEU A 61 -2.64 -8.61 0.83
C LEU A 61 -1.48 -8.36 -0.15
N SER A 62 -1.73 -7.67 -1.26
CA SER A 62 -0.75 -7.42 -2.31
C SER A 62 -0.35 -5.95 -2.31
N GLY A 63 0.92 -5.68 -2.42
CA GLY A 63 1.44 -4.32 -2.39
C GLY A 63 2.69 -4.25 -1.51
N LYS A 64 3.11 -3.04 -1.25
CA LYS A 64 4.26 -2.78 -0.37
C LYS A 64 3.73 -2.41 1.02
N LEU A 65 4.31 -2.99 2.05
CA LEU A 65 4.07 -2.56 3.42
C LEU A 65 4.38 -1.07 3.56
N TRP A 66 3.60 -0.38 4.37
CA TRP A 66 3.64 1.08 4.63
C TRP A 66 3.44 1.96 3.39
N LYS A 67 3.00 1.37 2.27
CA LYS A 67 2.52 2.10 1.07
C LYS A 67 1.08 1.76 0.76
N ASN A 68 0.86 0.52 0.36
CA ASN A 68 -0.47 -0.02 0.05
C ASN A 68 -1.05 -0.81 1.22
N LEU A 69 -0.18 -1.43 2.02
CA LEU A 69 -0.53 -2.21 3.20
C LEU A 69 -0.15 -1.40 4.43
N ILE A 70 -1.14 -0.98 5.18
CA ILE A 70 -1.05 -0.03 6.28
C ILE A 70 -1.51 -0.74 7.54
N ASP A 71 -0.71 -0.67 8.61
CA ASP A 71 -1.11 -1.18 9.91
C ASP A 71 -2.08 -0.19 10.59
N ILE A 72 -3.27 -0.67 10.92
CA ILE A 72 -4.27 0.06 11.70
C ILE A 72 -4.16 -0.42 13.14
N ILE A 73 -3.81 0.49 14.04
CA ILE A 73 -3.52 0.20 15.43
C ILE A 73 -4.70 0.63 16.29
N PHE A 74 -5.21 -0.28 17.12
CA PHE A 74 -6.21 -0.01 18.14
C PHE A 74 -5.55 0.26 19.49
N SER A 75 -5.98 1.31 20.17
CA SER A 75 -5.60 1.53 21.56
C SER A 75 -6.19 0.45 22.47
N THR A 76 -5.62 0.29 23.66
CA THR A 76 -6.16 -0.63 24.67
C THR A 76 -7.60 -0.30 25.06
N GLU A 77 -7.95 0.98 25.10
CA GLU A 77 -9.30 1.45 25.37
C GLU A 77 -10.26 1.04 24.27
N GLN A 78 -9.88 1.18 22.99
CA GLN A 78 -10.69 0.75 21.86
C GLN A 78 -10.93 -0.76 21.84
N VAL A 79 -9.91 -1.56 22.12
CA VAL A 79 -10.04 -3.03 22.23
C VAL A 79 -10.99 -3.41 23.35
N ALA A 80 -11.00 -2.66 24.46
CA ALA A 80 -11.85 -2.94 25.62
C ALA A 80 -13.31 -2.51 25.42
N ASP A 81 -13.57 -1.37 24.77
CA ASP A 81 -14.88 -0.73 24.81
C ASP A 81 -15.32 0.01 23.52
N SER A 82 -14.76 -0.28 22.36
CA SER A 82 -15.22 0.30 21.09
C SER A 82 -16.26 -0.58 20.42
N ASP A 83 -17.33 0.03 19.90
CA ASP A 83 -18.37 -0.66 19.13
C ASP A 83 -17.79 -1.21 17.81
N GLU A 84 -16.90 -0.48 17.17
CA GLU A 84 -16.25 -0.88 15.93
C GLU A 84 -15.37 -2.11 16.12
N HIS A 85 -14.56 -2.12 17.17
CA HIS A 85 -13.73 -3.28 17.48
C HIS A 85 -14.59 -4.49 17.85
N ARG A 86 -15.66 -4.31 18.63
CA ARG A 86 -16.63 -5.38 18.93
C ARG A 86 -17.28 -5.94 17.69
N LEU A 87 -17.64 -5.09 16.71
CA LEU A 87 -18.23 -5.51 15.45
C LEU A 87 -17.25 -6.39 14.65
N LEU A 88 -15.99 -5.97 14.55
CA LEU A 88 -14.92 -6.75 13.88
C LEU A 88 -14.69 -8.10 14.56
N MET A 89 -14.66 -8.13 15.89
CA MET A 89 -14.55 -9.38 16.67
C MET A 89 -15.76 -10.28 16.43
N ALA A 90 -16.98 -9.71 16.43
CA ALA A 90 -18.21 -10.46 16.20
C ALA A 90 -18.27 -11.07 14.78
N LEU A 91 -17.81 -10.35 13.76
CA LEU A 91 -17.65 -10.89 12.39
C LEU A 91 -16.71 -12.11 12.38
N ARG A 92 -15.55 -11.99 13.05
CA ARG A 92 -14.59 -13.08 13.15
C ARG A 92 -15.15 -14.27 13.92
N ASP A 93 -15.70 -14.04 15.11
CA ASP A 93 -16.10 -15.08 16.05
C ASP A 93 -17.35 -15.83 15.58
N SER A 94 -18.28 -15.15 14.89
CA SER A 94 -19.40 -15.79 14.21
C SER A 94 -18.99 -16.51 12.92
N GLN A 95 -17.73 -16.38 12.49
CA GLN A 95 -17.26 -16.88 11.20
C GLN A 95 -18.10 -16.33 10.04
N LEU A 96 -18.54 -15.09 10.16
CA LEU A 96 -19.46 -14.41 9.23
C LEU A 96 -20.84 -15.09 9.08
N LYS A 97 -21.25 -15.98 9.98
CA LYS A 97 -22.55 -16.68 9.87
C LYS A 97 -23.74 -15.83 10.29
N ASP A 98 -23.50 -14.81 11.13
CA ASP A 98 -24.54 -13.90 11.60
C ASP A 98 -24.86 -12.85 10.51
N GLY A 99 -26.10 -12.88 10.02
CA GLY A 99 -26.56 -11.98 8.94
C GLY A 99 -26.70 -10.53 9.38
N ASP A 100 -27.16 -10.32 10.61
CA ASP A 100 -27.40 -8.96 11.14
C ASP A 100 -26.06 -8.24 11.35
N ILE A 101 -25.04 -8.95 11.84
CA ILE A 101 -23.70 -8.42 12.01
C ILE A 101 -23.08 -8.07 10.66
N ARG A 102 -23.24 -8.92 9.63
CA ARG A 102 -22.77 -8.60 8.28
C ARG A 102 -23.48 -7.38 7.70
N GLU A 103 -24.78 -7.27 7.90
CA GLU A 103 -25.57 -6.13 7.41
C GLU A 103 -25.10 -4.82 8.05
N GLU A 104 -24.94 -4.80 9.37
CA GLU A 104 -24.39 -3.64 10.09
C GLU A 104 -23.03 -3.22 9.52
N PHE A 105 -22.17 -4.19 9.28
CA PHE A 105 -20.85 -3.95 8.70
C PHE A 105 -20.92 -3.40 7.26
N TYR A 106 -21.79 -3.96 6.40
CA TYR A 106 -21.99 -3.44 5.04
C TYR A 106 -22.44 -1.99 5.07
N GLN A 107 -23.37 -1.66 5.94
CA GLN A 107 -23.88 -0.29 6.07
C GLN A 107 -22.80 0.69 6.54
N LYS A 108 -21.88 0.29 7.41
CA LYS A 108 -20.74 1.14 7.79
C LYS A 108 -19.86 1.49 6.58
N ILE A 109 -19.53 0.51 5.74
CA ILE A 109 -18.75 0.77 4.51
C ILE A 109 -19.58 1.62 3.53
N ILE A 110 -20.83 1.28 3.26
CA ILE A 110 -21.68 1.97 2.28
C ILE A 110 -21.87 3.44 2.65
N ASN A 111 -22.05 3.74 3.93
CA ASN A 111 -22.28 5.09 4.41
C ASN A 111 -21.02 5.96 4.40
N SER A 112 -19.84 5.36 4.56
CA SER A 112 -18.57 6.09 4.61
C SER A 112 -17.88 6.20 3.24
N LEU A 113 -17.96 5.16 2.41
CA LEU A 113 -17.22 5.10 1.16
C LEU A 113 -17.84 5.96 0.06
N ASP A 114 -17.00 6.72 -0.62
CA ASP A 114 -17.35 7.45 -1.83
C ASP A 114 -16.47 7.02 -3.01
N LEU A 115 -17.06 6.32 -3.97
CA LEU A 115 -16.42 5.95 -5.25
C LEU A 115 -17.05 6.69 -6.44
N GLY A 116 -17.67 7.84 -6.20
CA GLY A 116 -18.39 8.62 -7.22
C GLY A 116 -19.54 7.80 -7.83
N ASP A 117 -19.69 7.87 -9.13
CA ASP A 117 -20.75 7.18 -9.87
C ASP A 117 -20.50 5.67 -10.09
N SER A 118 -19.52 5.08 -9.38
CA SER A 118 -19.18 3.67 -9.59
C SER A 118 -20.03 2.74 -8.75
N ASN A 119 -20.54 1.69 -9.36
CA ASN A 119 -21.04 0.52 -8.62
C ASN A 119 -19.86 -0.24 -8.01
N TYR A 120 -20.08 -0.96 -6.93
CA TYR A 120 -19.02 -1.74 -6.30
C TYR A 120 -19.54 -3.00 -5.62
N LEU A 121 -18.62 -3.93 -5.43
CA LEU A 121 -18.84 -5.20 -4.77
C LEU A 121 -18.06 -5.23 -3.47
N ILE A 122 -18.76 -5.45 -2.35
CA ILE A 122 -18.12 -5.75 -1.05
C ILE A 122 -18.06 -7.26 -0.93
N LEU A 123 -16.89 -7.82 -0.68
CA LEU A 123 -16.69 -9.25 -0.39
C LEU A 123 -16.11 -9.43 1.00
N LEU A 124 -16.63 -10.44 1.71
CA LEU A 124 -16.15 -10.87 3.01
C LEU A 124 -15.88 -12.37 2.99
N THR A 125 -14.81 -12.79 3.61
CA THR A 125 -14.52 -14.19 3.88
C THR A 125 -13.89 -14.39 5.24
N HIS A 126 -14.10 -15.54 5.82
CA HIS A 126 -13.43 -16.02 7.02
C HIS A 126 -12.54 -17.20 6.66
N ASP A 127 -11.32 -17.22 7.15
CA ASP A 127 -10.41 -18.35 7.06
C ASP A 127 -9.89 -18.72 8.46
N SER A 128 -9.56 -19.99 8.62
CA SER A 128 -8.95 -20.52 9.81
C SER A 128 -7.63 -21.20 9.43
N TYR A 129 -6.55 -20.79 10.03
CA TYR A 129 -5.21 -21.24 9.73
C TYR A 129 -4.57 -21.91 10.93
N ASP A 130 -4.36 -23.23 10.83
CA ASP A 130 -3.53 -23.96 11.76
C ASP A 130 -2.07 -23.57 11.53
N VAL A 131 -1.53 -22.76 12.45
CA VAL A 131 -0.18 -22.19 12.31
C VAL A 131 0.85 -23.28 12.58
N PRO A 132 1.66 -23.70 11.59
CA PRO A 132 2.65 -24.74 11.79
C PRO A 132 3.70 -24.32 12.83
N ARG A 133 4.11 -25.23 13.69
CA ARG A 133 5.17 -25.00 14.65
C ARG A 133 6.52 -24.83 13.94
N LYS A 134 7.32 -23.85 14.37
CA LYS A 134 8.71 -23.77 13.98
C LYS A 134 9.58 -24.56 14.95
N ASN A 135 10.42 -25.44 14.41
CA ASN A 135 11.43 -26.12 15.21
C ASN A 135 12.63 -25.16 15.51
N LYS A 136 13.56 -25.63 16.35
CA LYS A 136 14.75 -24.83 16.74
C LYS A 136 15.67 -24.45 15.54
N ASN A 137 15.47 -25.05 14.38
CA ASN A 137 16.23 -24.81 13.16
C ASN A 137 15.45 -23.92 12.16
N ASP A 138 14.35 -23.30 12.58
CA ASP A 138 13.45 -22.45 11.75
C ASP A 138 12.73 -23.23 10.64
N GLU A 139 12.72 -24.58 10.68
CA GLU A 139 11.98 -25.42 9.76
C GLU A 139 10.54 -25.58 10.27
N MET A 140 9.58 -25.56 9.34
CA MET A 140 8.16 -25.74 9.67
C MET A 140 7.85 -27.22 9.90
N ASP A 141 7.32 -27.53 11.09
CA ASP A 141 6.74 -28.84 11.39
C ASP A 141 5.23 -28.78 11.05
N ALA A 142 4.86 -29.37 9.92
CA ALA A 142 3.49 -29.34 9.42
C ALA A 142 2.51 -30.18 10.27
N ASP A 143 3.03 -31.12 11.06
CA ASP A 143 2.22 -32.04 11.87
C ASP A 143 1.98 -31.53 13.32
N ALA A 144 2.63 -30.41 13.69
CA ALA A 144 2.43 -29.76 14.98
C ALA A 144 1.96 -28.31 14.79
N SER A 145 0.76 -28.01 15.28
CA SER A 145 0.20 -26.65 15.32
C SER A 145 0.29 -26.10 16.74
N ASP A 146 0.80 -24.87 16.91
CA ASP A 146 0.85 -24.20 18.21
C ASP A 146 -0.40 -23.35 18.46
N ALA A 147 -1.07 -22.86 17.41
CA ALA A 147 -2.24 -21.99 17.53
C ALA A 147 -3.08 -22.01 16.24
N VAL A 148 -4.36 -21.75 16.39
CA VAL A 148 -5.27 -21.50 15.26
C VAL A 148 -5.43 -20.00 15.06
N PHE A 149 -5.04 -19.51 13.91
CA PHE A 149 -5.26 -18.13 13.51
C PHE A 149 -6.58 -18.01 12.74
N SER A 150 -7.58 -17.42 13.38
CA SER A 150 -8.92 -17.17 12.82
C SER A 150 -9.02 -15.69 12.44
N TYR A 151 -9.39 -15.40 11.19
CA TYR A 151 -9.40 -14.05 10.66
C TYR A 151 -10.46 -13.85 9.59
N VAL A 152 -10.82 -12.59 9.38
CA VAL A 152 -11.69 -12.14 8.29
C VAL A 152 -10.90 -11.31 7.29
N VAL A 153 -11.28 -11.41 6.02
CA VAL A 153 -10.77 -10.54 4.97
C VAL A 153 -11.94 -9.88 4.27
N CYS A 154 -11.84 -8.59 4.11
CA CYS A 154 -12.77 -7.77 3.35
C CYS A 154 -12.08 -7.20 2.12
N CYS A 155 -12.77 -7.13 0.99
CA CYS A 155 -12.33 -6.29 -0.13
C CYS A 155 -13.52 -5.57 -0.78
N VAL A 156 -13.27 -4.34 -1.22
CA VAL A 156 -14.22 -3.54 -1.97
C VAL A 156 -13.69 -3.36 -3.38
N CYS A 157 -14.44 -3.84 -4.35
CA CYS A 157 -14.05 -3.92 -5.75
C CYS A 157 -14.99 -3.06 -6.60
N PRO A 158 -14.51 -2.00 -7.28
CA PRO A 158 -15.32 -1.27 -8.25
C PRO A 158 -15.84 -2.20 -9.35
N VAL A 159 -17.08 -1.98 -9.76
CA VAL A 159 -17.69 -2.69 -10.88
C VAL A 159 -17.76 -1.74 -12.07
N LYS A 160 -17.10 -2.12 -13.15
CA LYS A 160 -16.95 -1.29 -14.35
C LYS A 160 -17.78 -1.85 -15.50
N GLU A 161 -18.36 -0.97 -16.30
CA GLU A 161 -18.98 -1.37 -17.54
C GLU A 161 -17.91 -1.88 -18.51
N ARG A 162 -18.17 -3.04 -19.08
CA ARG A 162 -17.38 -3.56 -20.20
C ARG A 162 -17.76 -2.81 -21.47
N LYS A 163 -16.78 -2.44 -22.29
CA LYS A 163 -17.05 -1.94 -23.64
C LYS A 163 -17.87 -2.98 -24.39
N VAL A 164 -18.90 -2.49 -25.08
CA VAL A 164 -19.73 -3.34 -25.93
C VAL A 164 -18.87 -3.86 -27.07
N GLU A 165 -18.72 -5.18 -27.16
CA GLU A 165 -17.93 -5.86 -28.17
C GLU A 165 -18.78 -6.93 -28.83
N LEU A 166 -18.43 -7.36 -30.06
CA LEU A 166 -19.05 -8.51 -30.69
C LEU A 166 -18.46 -9.79 -30.10
N GLY A 167 -19.31 -10.58 -29.43
CA GLY A 167 -18.96 -11.89 -28.89
C GLY A 167 -19.62 -13.01 -29.71
N PHE A 168 -18.90 -14.11 -29.90
CA PHE A 168 -19.48 -15.32 -30.50
C PHE A 168 -20.20 -16.14 -29.41
N PHE A 169 -21.46 -16.49 -29.66
CA PHE A 169 -22.28 -17.30 -28.77
C PHE A 169 -22.45 -18.70 -29.37
N PRO A 170 -21.75 -19.71 -28.82
CA PRO A 170 -21.79 -21.06 -29.36
C PRO A 170 -23.19 -21.71 -29.34
N GLY A 171 -24.07 -21.28 -28.41
CA GLY A 171 -25.43 -21.78 -28.30
C GLY A 171 -26.30 -21.46 -29.51
N ASP A 172 -26.11 -20.25 -30.05
CA ASP A 172 -26.89 -19.73 -31.19
C ASP A 172 -26.09 -19.79 -32.51
N ASN A 173 -24.78 -20.06 -32.40
CA ASN A 173 -23.83 -20.02 -33.51
C ASN A 173 -23.79 -18.65 -34.24
N GLU A 174 -23.99 -17.56 -33.47
CA GLU A 174 -24.09 -16.18 -34.00
C GLU A 174 -23.18 -15.24 -33.20
N PHE A 175 -22.93 -14.06 -33.77
CA PHE A 175 -22.25 -12.95 -33.11
C PHE A 175 -23.27 -11.93 -32.63
N HIS A 176 -23.24 -11.64 -31.31
CA HIS A 176 -24.08 -10.63 -30.69
C HIS A 176 -23.24 -9.59 -29.93
N SER A 177 -23.84 -8.43 -29.68
CA SER A 177 -23.24 -7.44 -28.79
C SER A 177 -23.15 -7.98 -27.36
N CYS A 178 -21.95 -8.09 -26.84
CA CYS A 178 -21.68 -8.41 -25.44
C CYS A 178 -21.58 -7.11 -24.64
N ALA A 179 -22.61 -6.80 -23.88
CA ALA A 179 -22.57 -5.81 -22.81
C ALA A 179 -22.47 -6.55 -21.47
N GLY A 180 -21.82 -5.95 -20.49
CA GLY A 180 -21.75 -6.54 -19.16
C GLY A 180 -20.96 -5.67 -18.19
N GLN A 181 -21.08 -6.00 -16.92
CA GLN A 181 -20.31 -5.40 -15.87
C GLN A 181 -19.24 -6.37 -15.42
N ILE A 182 -18.04 -5.87 -15.15
CA ILE A 182 -16.89 -6.65 -14.70
C ILE A 182 -16.38 -6.10 -13.37
N VAL A 183 -16.06 -7.01 -12.45
CA VAL A 183 -15.44 -6.66 -11.18
C VAL A 183 -13.97 -6.32 -11.42
N ALA A 184 -13.58 -5.10 -11.03
CA ALA A 184 -12.20 -4.65 -11.10
C ALA A 184 -11.39 -5.14 -9.89
N ALA A 185 -10.09 -4.85 -9.89
CA ALA A 185 -9.25 -5.10 -8.72
C ALA A 185 -9.75 -4.29 -7.52
N PRO A 186 -9.58 -4.79 -6.28
CA PRO A 186 -9.98 -4.07 -5.07
C PRO A 186 -9.41 -2.64 -5.04
N GLU A 187 -10.23 -1.68 -4.68
CA GLU A 187 -9.81 -0.32 -4.39
C GLU A 187 -9.27 -0.23 -2.97
N LEU A 188 -9.96 -0.86 -2.03
CA LEU A 188 -9.57 -1.00 -0.64
C LEU A 188 -9.95 -2.38 -0.10
N GLY A 189 -9.43 -2.70 1.07
CA GLY A 189 -9.78 -3.90 1.81
C GLY A 189 -8.97 -4.01 3.09
N PHE A 190 -9.20 -5.05 3.88
CA PHE A 190 -8.43 -5.27 5.10
C PHE A 190 -8.45 -6.73 5.51
N LEU A 191 -7.54 -7.06 6.40
CA LEU A 191 -7.47 -8.32 7.16
C LEU A 191 -7.53 -7.99 8.65
N PHE A 192 -8.38 -8.68 9.40
CA PHE A 192 -8.51 -8.54 10.85
C PHE A 192 -8.76 -9.88 11.54
N PRO A 193 -8.13 -10.14 12.69
CA PRO A 193 -7.00 -9.41 13.28
C PRO A 193 -5.71 -9.57 12.46
N ALA A 194 -4.70 -8.76 12.75
CA ALA A 194 -3.39 -8.91 12.13
C ALA A 194 -2.69 -10.20 12.57
N PHE A 195 -1.78 -10.69 11.73
CA PHE A 195 -0.98 -11.88 11.99
C PHE A 195 0.44 -11.46 12.37
N ASP A 196 0.65 -11.18 13.65
CA ASP A 196 1.93 -10.72 14.20
C ASP A 196 2.58 -11.79 15.05
N ASP A 197 3.87 -11.98 14.92
CA ASP A 197 4.63 -13.04 15.62
C ASP A 197 3.97 -14.42 15.49
N ARG A 198 3.37 -14.66 14.30
CA ARG A 198 2.64 -15.90 13.96
C ARG A 198 1.42 -16.17 14.85
N ALA A 199 0.86 -15.15 15.46
CA ALA A 199 -0.33 -15.21 16.30
C ALA A 199 -1.35 -14.12 15.91
N ALA A 200 -2.58 -14.26 16.40
CA ALA A 200 -3.61 -13.25 16.21
C ALA A 200 -3.33 -12.03 17.08
N ASN A 201 -3.14 -10.88 16.46
CA ASN A 201 -3.02 -9.60 17.15
C ASN A 201 -4.31 -8.79 16.98
N ILE A 202 -5.19 -8.83 17.97
CA ILE A 202 -6.47 -8.10 17.96
C ILE A 202 -6.31 -6.59 18.14
N TYR A 203 -5.11 -6.10 18.45
CA TYR A 203 -4.79 -4.68 18.53
C TYR A 203 -4.46 -4.08 17.17
N ASN A 204 -4.35 -4.91 16.12
CA ASN A 204 -3.98 -4.46 14.80
C ASN A 204 -4.87 -5.07 13.72
N ALA A 205 -5.12 -4.27 12.66
CA ALA A 205 -5.63 -4.75 11.39
C ALA A 205 -4.64 -4.37 10.27
N LEU A 206 -4.60 -5.14 9.20
CA LEU A 206 -3.85 -4.79 8.01
C LEU A 206 -4.82 -4.22 6.97
N PHE A 207 -4.72 -2.93 6.68
CA PHE A 207 -5.54 -2.23 5.70
C PHE A 207 -4.82 -2.12 4.37
N TYR A 208 -5.54 -2.32 3.29
CA TYR A 208 -5.07 -2.18 1.92
C TYR A 208 -5.75 -1.00 1.23
N SER A 209 -4.95 -0.11 0.67
CA SER A 209 -5.40 0.86 -0.32
C SER A 209 -4.64 0.66 -1.63
N ARG A 210 -5.37 0.66 -2.74
CA ARG A 210 -4.79 0.48 -4.07
C ARG A 210 -3.90 1.66 -4.47
N LYS A 211 -4.33 2.87 -4.14
CA LYS A 211 -3.58 4.10 -4.33
C LYS A 211 -2.79 4.42 -3.06
N THR A 212 -1.63 4.99 -3.23
CA THR A 212 -0.75 5.36 -2.10
C THR A 212 -0.98 6.79 -1.61
N ASP A 213 -1.75 7.56 -2.34
CA ASP A 213 -2.13 8.94 -2.09
C ASP A 213 -3.58 9.08 -1.57
N GLU A 214 -4.37 8.02 -1.68
CA GLU A 214 -5.76 7.98 -1.22
C GLU A 214 -5.97 6.74 -0.33
N ILE A 215 -5.95 6.94 0.98
CA ILE A 215 -6.03 5.84 1.95
C ILE A 215 -7.45 5.59 2.47
N HIS A 216 -8.46 6.25 1.91
CA HIS A 216 -9.87 6.10 2.32
C HIS A 216 -10.07 6.31 3.83
N GLN A 217 -9.63 7.47 4.33
CA GLN A 217 -9.73 7.84 5.76
C GLN A 217 -11.15 7.69 6.29
N GLU A 218 -12.15 8.03 5.49
CA GLU A 218 -13.57 7.94 5.83
C GLU A 218 -14.02 6.50 6.16
N VAL A 219 -13.43 5.50 5.48
CA VAL A 219 -13.68 4.08 5.78
C VAL A 219 -12.93 3.64 7.03
N ILE A 220 -11.69 4.13 7.19
CA ILE A 220 -10.89 3.82 8.38
C ILE A 220 -11.58 4.38 9.64
N ASP A 221 -12.08 5.61 9.58
CA ASP A 221 -12.81 6.22 10.69
C ASP A 221 -14.10 5.46 11.00
N SER A 222 -14.87 5.06 9.98
CA SER A 222 -16.14 4.37 10.14
C SER A 222 -16.00 2.93 10.65
N VAL A 223 -15.00 2.19 10.14
CA VAL A 223 -14.85 0.75 10.40
C VAL A 223 -13.96 0.48 11.61
N PHE A 224 -12.93 1.30 11.84
CA PHE A 224 -11.92 1.06 12.87
C PHE A 224 -11.93 2.13 13.98
N HIS A 225 -12.58 3.25 13.74
CA HIS A 225 -12.63 4.40 14.65
C HIS A 225 -11.25 4.84 15.12
N THR A 226 -10.29 4.91 14.20
CA THR A 226 -8.91 5.28 14.48
C THR A 226 -8.38 6.23 13.41
N THR A 227 -7.36 7.00 13.77
CA THR A 227 -6.68 7.86 12.81
C THR A 227 -5.75 7.01 11.95
N ALA A 228 -5.91 7.10 10.64
CA ALA A 228 -4.97 6.46 9.73
C ALA A 228 -3.59 7.09 9.86
N PRO A 229 -2.53 6.29 9.73
CA PRO A 229 -1.19 6.84 9.57
C PRO A 229 -1.12 7.64 8.26
N MET A 230 -0.20 8.61 8.19
CA MET A 230 0.04 9.36 6.96
C MET A 230 0.25 8.43 5.77
N SER A 231 -0.39 8.73 4.64
CA SER A 231 -0.11 8.05 3.37
C SER A 231 1.35 8.24 2.95
N ALA A 232 1.86 7.37 2.09
CA ALA A 232 3.22 7.50 1.58
C ALA A 232 3.45 8.82 0.82
N ALA A 233 2.40 9.34 0.17
CA ALA A 233 2.46 10.64 -0.52
C ALA A 233 2.55 11.80 0.47
N GLU A 234 1.72 11.80 1.51
CA GLU A 234 1.75 12.80 2.58
C GLU A 234 3.07 12.78 3.35
N GLN A 235 3.61 11.58 3.67
CA GLN A 235 4.93 11.46 4.31
C GLN A 235 6.04 12.09 3.46
N LYS A 236 6.01 11.87 2.13
CA LYS A 236 6.97 12.46 1.20
C LYS A 236 6.85 13.98 1.17
N GLU A 237 5.63 14.49 1.03
CA GLU A 237 5.36 15.93 0.99
C GLU A 237 5.77 16.61 2.30
N ALA A 238 5.37 16.04 3.44
CA ALA A 238 5.73 16.54 4.76
C ALA A 238 7.25 16.58 4.97
N PHE A 239 7.97 15.54 4.57
CA PHE A 239 9.43 15.50 4.65
C PHE A 239 10.10 16.55 3.74
N GLN A 240 9.61 16.72 2.52
CA GLN A 240 10.10 17.72 1.59
C GLN A 240 9.84 19.13 2.11
N ASN A 241 8.67 19.39 2.69
CA ASN A 241 8.33 20.67 3.31
C ASN A 241 9.22 20.96 4.51
N ALA A 242 9.44 19.98 5.41
CA ALA A 242 10.34 20.12 6.55
C ALA A 242 11.78 20.47 6.12
N LEU A 243 12.30 19.82 5.08
CA LEU A 243 13.60 20.14 4.51
C LEU A 243 13.63 21.56 3.91
N SER A 244 12.63 21.89 3.10
CA SER A 244 12.56 23.18 2.39
C SER A 244 12.47 24.36 3.35
N GLU A 245 11.61 24.26 4.37
CA GLU A 245 11.41 25.28 5.39
C GLU A 245 12.65 25.48 6.25
N ALA A 246 13.27 24.40 6.69
CA ALA A 246 14.42 24.47 7.59
C ALA A 246 15.72 24.92 6.87
N LEU A 247 15.92 24.46 5.64
CA LEU A 247 17.19 24.67 4.93
C LEU A 247 17.19 25.96 4.09
N GLY A 248 16.04 26.39 3.56
CA GLY A 248 15.97 27.57 2.70
C GLY A 248 17.02 27.52 1.57
N ASP A 249 17.87 28.54 1.51
CA ASP A 249 18.93 28.65 0.49
C ASP A 249 20.04 27.57 0.61
N ALA A 250 20.13 26.87 1.73
CA ALA A 250 21.06 25.74 1.90
C ALA A 250 20.56 24.45 1.22
N CYS A 251 19.30 24.41 0.80
CA CYS A 251 18.75 23.30 0.03
C CYS A 251 19.22 23.39 -1.42
N ASN A 252 20.41 22.89 -1.69
CA ASN A 252 21.03 22.86 -3.02
C ASN A 252 20.98 21.46 -3.64
N MET A 253 21.41 21.35 -4.91
CA MET A 253 21.38 20.10 -5.66
C MET A 253 22.23 19.01 -4.99
N GLU A 254 23.44 19.35 -4.58
CA GLU A 254 24.40 18.41 -3.98
C GLU A 254 23.85 17.81 -2.68
N LEU A 255 23.19 18.62 -1.85
CA LEU A 255 22.56 18.15 -0.62
C LEU A 255 21.39 17.20 -0.91
N VAL A 256 20.52 17.55 -1.87
CA VAL A 256 19.38 16.71 -2.25
C VAL A 256 19.87 15.38 -2.85
N GLN A 257 20.91 15.40 -3.69
CA GLN A 257 21.55 14.19 -4.22
C GLN A 257 22.10 13.30 -3.09
N SER A 258 22.84 13.90 -2.15
CA SER A 258 23.41 13.18 -1.02
C SER A 258 22.35 12.53 -0.12
N ILE A 259 21.24 13.25 0.17
CA ILE A 259 20.10 12.69 0.91
C ILE A 259 19.50 11.52 0.14
N HIS A 260 19.23 11.70 -1.16
CA HIS A 260 18.66 10.67 -2.01
C HIS A 260 19.54 9.42 -2.05
N ASP A 261 20.84 9.58 -2.29
CA ASP A 261 21.79 8.47 -2.36
C ASP A 261 21.89 7.72 -1.03
N ARG A 262 21.95 8.44 0.09
CA ARG A 262 22.00 7.83 1.42
C ARG A 262 20.75 7.01 1.74
N LEU A 263 19.56 7.55 1.45
CA LEU A 263 18.31 6.85 1.66
C LEU A 263 18.16 5.65 0.72
N ARG A 264 18.61 5.77 -0.53
CA ARG A 264 18.64 4.66 -1.49
C ARG A 264 19.54 3.53 -0.99
N ASP A 265 20.76 3.85 -0.57
CA ASP A 265 21.71 2.85 -0.07
C ASP A 265 21.13 2.08 1.14
N GLN A 266 20.44 2.76 2.06
CA GLN A 266 19.75 2.12 3.16
C GLN A 266 18.64 1.17 2.66
N ILE A 267 17.84 1.60 1.66
CA ILE A 267 16.79 0.77 1.06
C ILE A 267 17.40 -0.48 0.39
N GLU A 268 18.53 -0.33 -0.32
CA GLU A 268 19.19 -1.45 -0.98
C GLU A 268 19.81 -2.43 0.02
N GLN A 269 20.52 -1.93 1.03
CA GLN A 269 21.07 -2.76 2.11
C GLN A 269 19.97 -3.54 2.84
N HIS A 270 18.83 -2.89 3.14
CA HIS A 270 17.71 -3.56 3.76
C HIS A 270 17.11 -4.66 2.87
N LYS A 271 17.02 -4.44 1.55
CA LYS A 271 16.57 -5.47 0.60
C LYS A 271 17.55 -6.66 0.55
N GLU A 272 18.85 -6.38 0.55
CA GLU A 272 19.91 -7.42 0.51
C GLU A 272 19.97 -8.24 1.80
N SER A 273 19.73 -7.61 2.95
CA SER A 273 19.69 -8.32 4.23
C SER A 273 18.51 -9.28 4.37
N HIS A 274 17.48 -9.13 3.51
CA HIS A 274 16.23 -9.89 3.58
C HIS A 274 15.57 -9.80 4.96
N ASP A 275 15.81 -8.69 5.67
CA ASP A 275 15.15 -8.41 6.94
C ASP A 275 13.64 -8.30 6.71
N PRO A 276 12.81 -9.07 7.43
CA PRO A 276 11.35 -8.99 7.29
C PRO A 276 10.76 -7.75 7.96
N GLU A 277 11.49 -7.17 8.94
CA GLU A 277 11.04 -5.99 9.64
C GLU A 277 11.09 -4.73 8.78
N PRO A 278 10.31 -3.68 9.09
CA PRO A 278 10.31 -2.45 8.33
C PRO A 278 11.65 -1.73 8.41
N LEU A 279 12.06 -1.11 7.32
CA LEU A 279 13.15 -0.15 7.36
C LEU A 279 12.64 1.16 7.99
N GLU A 280 13.16 1.51 9.13
CA GLU A 280 12.82 2.72 9.86
C GLU A 280 13.97 3.73 9.81
N LEU A 281 13.60 5.00 9.60
CA LEU A 281 14.48 6.16 9.67
C LEU A 281 13.97 7.06 10.80
N SER A 282 14.76 7.22 11.84
CA SER A 282 14.41 8.22 12.85
C SER A 282 14.71 9.64 12.34
N VAL A 283 14.01 10.63 12.89
CA VAL A 283 14.32 12.06 12.62
C VAL A 283 15.77 12.39 12.99
N SER A 284 16.34 11.69 13.97
CA SER A 284 17.75 11.85 14.36
C SER A 284 18.72 11.34 13.29
N ASP A 285 18.38 10.23 12.63
CA ASP A 285 19.19 9.69 11.53
C ASP A 285 19.13 10.61 10.30
N ALA A 286 17.93 11.13 9.98
CA ALA A 286 17.80 12.13 8.92
C ALA A 286 18.60 13.41 9.23
N ALA A 287 18.58 13.88 10.47
CA ALA A 287 19.39 15.01 10.93
C ALA A 287 20.91 14.72 10.85
N ALA A 288 21.33 13.47 11.09
CA ALA A 288 22.73 13.08 10.92
C ALA A 288 23.18 13.18 9.45
N ILE A 289 22.33 12.80 8.51
CA ILE A 289 22.62 12.98 7.07
C ILE A 289 22.86 14.46 6.74
N LEU A 290 22.05 15.38 7.29
CA LEU A 290 22.22 16.82 7.09
C LEU A 290 23.54 17.30 7.70
N ARG A 291 23.91 16.84 8.89
CA ARG A 291 25.16 17.19 9.56
C ARG A 291 26.38 16.71 8.78
N ASP A 292 26.36 15.48 8.27
CA ASP A 292 27.43 14.90 7.46
C ASP A 292 27.67 15.70 6.16
N ASN A 293 26.63 16.41 5.68
CA ASN A 293 26.71 17.29 4.52
C ASN A 293 27.04 18.77 4.88
N GLY A 294 27.44 19.03 6.12
CA GLY A 294 27.89 20.36 6.55
C GLY A 294 26.78 21.39 6.76
N VAL A 295 25.53 20.95 6.95
CA VAL A 295 24.43 21.86 7.29
C VAL A 295 24.63 22.41 8.71
N GLU A 296 24.39 23.70 8.89
CA GLU A 296 24.52 24.40 10.17
C GLU A 296 23.56 23.83 11.22
N GLU A 297 24.01 23.73 12.47
CA GLU A 297 23.24 23.09 13.56
C GLU A 297 21.91 23.82 13.83
N GLU A 298 21.83 25.12 13.62
CA GLU A 298 20.59 25.90 13.73
C GLU A 298 19.52 25.41 12.74
N LYS A 299 19.90 25.12 11.50
CA LYS A 299 19.02 24.58 10.46
C LYS A 299 18.63 23.13 10.73
N ILE A 300 19.55 22.35 11.31
CA ILE A 300 19.26 20.97 11.74
C ILE A 300 18.23 20.95 12.86
N LEU A 301 18.31 21.88 13.81
CA LEU A 301 17.30 22.03 14.87
C LEU A 301 15.96 22.43 14.28
N ALA A 302 15.93 23.41 13.38
CA ALA A 302 14.70 23.82 12.69
C ALA A 302 14.07 22.66 11.90
N PHE A 303 14.87 21.84 11.25
CA PHE A 303 14.40 20.62 10.57
C PHE A 303 13.77 19.62 11.56
N ARG A 304 14.40 19.40 12.71
CA ARG A 304 13.83 18.52 13.75
C ARG A 304 12.51 19.03 14.29
N ASP A 305 12.41 20.33 14.56
CA ASP A 305 11.19 20.97 15.06
C ASP A 305 10.07 20.90 14.01
N SER A 306 10.39 21.12 12.72
CA SER A 306 9.43 20.95 11.63
C SER A 306 8.97 19.50 11.49
N CYS A 307 9.89 18.53 11.59
CA CYS A 307 9.53 17.11 11.61
C CYS A 307 8.64 16.74 12.80
N ALA A 308 8.95 17.20 14.01
CA ALA A 308 8.13 16.96 15.20
C ALA A 308 6.72 17.54 15.04
N THR A 309 6.60 18.69 14.40
CA THR A 309 5.29 19.32 14.11
C THR A 309 4.48 18.53 13.09
N GLN A 310 5.12 18.00 12.04
CA GLN A 310 4.44 17.32 10.94
C GLN A 310 4.18 15.83 11.21
N PHE A 311 5.11 15.13 11.87
CA PHE A 311 5.05 13.68 12.09
C PHE A 311 4.75 13.30 13.54
N GLY A 312 4.87 14.25 14.49
CA GLY A 312 4.82 13.99 15.93
C GLY A 312 6.19 13.67 16.54
N ASP A 313 6.26 13.80 17.86
CA ASP A 313 7.49 13.49 18.61
C ASP A 313 7.85 12.01 18.54
N GLY A 314 9.11 11.73 18.20
CA GLY A 314 9.62 10.36 18.13
C GLY A 314 9.13 9.56 16.94
N ALA A 315 8.55 10.19 15.93
CA ALA A 315 8.10 9.52 14.72
C ALA A 315 9.26 8.84 13.98
N THR A 316 8.99 7.65 13.47
CA THR A 316 9.85 6.94 12.52
C THR A 316 9.26 7.05 11.12
N LEU A 317 10.11 7.21 10.13
CA LEU A 317 9.76 7.37 8.73
C LEU A 317 10.25 6.17 7.94
N ASN A 318 9.54 5.80 6.89
CA ASN A 318 10.04 4.77 5.98
C ASN A 318 10.79 5.43 4.81
N PRO A 319 12.11 5.22 4.65
CA PRO A 319 12.89 5.81 3.56
C PRO A 319 12.29 5.58 2.17
N ALA A 320 11.68 4.40 1.96
CA ALA A 320 11.03 4.07 0.69
C ALA A 320 9.76 4.90 0.40
N ASN A 321 9.20 5.61 1.39
CA ASN A 321 8.11 6.58 1.19
C ASN A 321 8.64 7.97 0.85
N LEU A 322 9.87 8.30 1.27
CA LEU A 322 10.44 9.65 1.13
C LEU A 322 11.04 9.92 -0.24
N ILE A 323 11.60 8.89 -0.89
CA ILE A 323 12.25 8.99 -2.20
C ILE A 323 11.71 7.97 -3.20
N ASP A 324 11.92 8.25 -4.48
CA ASP A 324 11.81 7.21 -5.53
C ASP A 324 13.19 6.57 -5.73
N SER A 325 13.40 5.38 -5.14
CA SER A 325 14.67 4.67 -5.22
C SER A 325 14.98 4.09 -6.62
N SER A 326 14.05 4.20 -7.57
CA SER A 326 14.23 3.68 -8.93
C SER A 326 14.74 4.72 -9.92
N ARG A 327 14.66 6.01 -9.58
CA ARG A 327 15.11 7.12 -10.44
C ARG A 327 15.39 8.37 -9.62
N PHE A 328 16.28 9.20 -10.16
CA PHE A 328 16.50 10.57 -9.73
C PHE A 328 15.88 11.52 -10.74
N GLU A 329 14.96 12.39 -10.31
CA GLU A 329 14.18 13.26 -11.18
C GLU A 329 14.41 14.73 -10.84
N VAL A 330 14.74 15.53 -11.83
CA VAL A 330 14.88 16.98 -11.73
C VAL A 330 13.85 17.64 -12.65
N LYS A 331 13.01 18.50 -12.07
CA LYS A 331 11.96 19.22 -12.79
C LYS A 331 12.25 20.71 -12.88
N THR A 332 11.99 21.27 -14.05
CA THR A 332 11.88 22.71 -14.30
C THR A 332 10.48 23.02 -14.82
N ALA A 333 10.16 24.29 -15.05
CA ALA A 333 8.86 24.66 -15.65
C ALA A 333 8.62 24.00 -17.00
N ASP A 334 9.69 23.79 -17.81
CA ASP A 334 9.59 23.40 -19.20
C ASP A 334 10.18 22.01 -19.50
N ALA A 335 10.90 21.40 -18.54
CA ALA A 335 11.59 20.14 -18.78
C ALA A 335 11.62 19.25 -17.53
N THR A 336 11.57 17.94 -17.78
CA THR A 336 11.82 16.92 -16.77
C THR A 336 13.00 16.07 -17.20
N ILE A 337 14.00 15.97 -16.32
CA ILE A 337 15.19 15.15 -16.49
C ILE A 337 15.04 13.97 -15.53
N SER A 338 15.14 12.75 -16.03
CA SER A 338 15.10 11.54 -15.21
C SER A 338 16.30 10.68 -15.55
N VAL A 339 17.09 10.37 -14.54
CA VAL A 339 18.29 9.52 -14.66
C VAL A 339 18.17 8.32 -13.72
N GLY A 340 18.95 7.26 -14.02
CA GLY A 340 19.13 6.16 -13.07
C GLY A 340 19.65 6.73 -11.74
N PRO A 341 19.19 6.20 -10.60
CA PRO A 341 19.57 6.77 -9.31
C PRO A 341 21.09 6.72 -9.05
N GLU A 342 21.76 5.70 -9.57
CA GLU A 342 23.23 5.56 -9.56
C GLU A 342 23.97 6.61 -10.40
N HIS A 343 23.24 7.34 -11.24
CA HIS A 343 23.75 8.38 -12.13
C HIS A 343 23.29 9.78 -11.75
N SER A 344 22.78 9.97 -10.53
CA SER A 344 22.33 11.27 -10.02
C SER A 344 23.40 12.34 -10.15
N TYR A 345 24.69 11.96 -9.94
CA TYR A 345 25.86 12.84 -10.01
C TYR A 345 26.13 13.41 -11.41
N LEU A 346 25.54 12.84 -12.48
CA LEU A 346 25.67 13.38 -13.84
C LEU A 346 24.85 14.66 -14.04
N VAL A 347 23.89 14.94 -13.18
CA VAL A 347 23.07 16.15 -13.29
C VAL A 347 23.68 17.23 -12.40
N GLU A 348 24.30 18.23 -13.02
CA GLU A 348 24.93 19.36 -12.33
C GLU A 348 24.14 20.66 -12.53
N THR A 349 24.24 21.56 -11.56
CA THR A 349 23.75 22.95 -11.71
C THR A 349 24.93 23.89 -11.87
N ARG A 350 24.90 24.76 -12.89
CA ARG A 350 25.91 25.81 -13.08
C ARG A 350 25.28 27.15 -13.46
N ILE A 351 25.96 28.21 -13.09
CA ILE A 351 25.65 29.58 -13.54
C ILE A 351 26.67 29.93 -14.65
N ILE A 352 26.18 30.11 -15.87
CA ILE A 352 26.98 30.53 -17.02
C ILE A 352 26.39 31.85 -17.52
N ASP A 353 27.20 32.88 -17.59
CA ASP A 353 26.80 34.23 -18.00
C ASP A 353 25.55 34.78 -17.27
N GLY A 354 25.48 34.51 -15.95
CA GLY A 354 24.38 34.94 -15.09
C GLY A 354 23.08 34.15 -15.24
N ARG A 355 23.06 33.09 -16.04
CA ARG A 355 21.91 32.18 -16.19
C ARG A 355 22.16 30.87 -15.51
N LYS A 356 21.12 30.32 -14.88
CA LYS A 356 21.17 28.97 -14.28
C LYS A 356 20.96 27.90 -15.36
N TYR A 357 21.79 26.88 -15.35
CA TYR A 357 21.75 25.74 -16.26
C TYR A 357 21.72 24.44 -15.49
N LEU A 358 21.01 23.46 -16.05
CA LEU A 358 21.19 22.05 -15.72
C LEU A 358 22.07 21.45 -16.82
N LEU A 359 23.15 20.81 -16.43
CA LEU A 359 24.13 20.21 -17.33
C LEU A 359 24.13 18.70 -17.13
N ILE A 360 24.20 17.99 -18.25
CA ILE A 360 24.34 16.55 -18.29
C ILE A 360 25.53 16.28 -19.23
N PRO A 361 26.58 15.57 -18.81
CA PRO A 361 27.65 15.13 -19.70
C PRO A 361 27.09 14.29 -20.85
N ALA A 362 27.58 14.54 -22.03
CA ALA A 362 27.20 13.83 -23.25
C ALA A 362 28.47 13.24 -23.89
N ASP A 363 29.08 12.27 -23.22
CA ASP A 363 30.31 11.62 -23.64
C ASP A 363 30.08 10.56 -24.73
N GLU A 364 28.82 10.13 -24.90
CA GLU A 364 28.38 9.15 -25.88
C GLU A 364 27.51 9.78 -26.97
N ASP A 365 27.07 8.97 -27.95
CA ASP A 365 26.19 9.41 -29.03
C ASP A 365 24.83 9.91 -28.48
N ILE A 366 24.46 11.12 -28.85
CA ILE A 366 23.17 11.72 -28.49
C ILE A 366 22.13 11.34 -29.54
N GLU A 367 20.99 10.87 -29.07
CA GLU A 367 19.84 10.61 -29.92
C GLU A 367 18.72 11.64 -29.68
N VAL A 368 18.22 12.25 -30.75
CA VAL A 368 17.10 13.19 -30.71
C VAL A 368 15.99 12.67 -31.64
N ASN A 369 14.86 12.31 -31.07
CA ASN A 369 13.71 11.77 -31.81
C ASN A 369 14.06 10.57 -32.74
N GLY A 370 14.98 9.68 -32.29
CA GLY A 370 15.45 8.54 -33.08
C GLY A 370 16.59 8.85 -34.06
N PHE A 371 17.14 10.06 -34.04
CA PHE A 371 18.27 10.46 -34.88
C PHE A 371 19.53 10.67 -34.05
N GLY A 372 20.60 9.97 -34.40
CA GLY A 372 21.92 10.19 -33.80
C GLY A 372 22.44 11.60 -34.14
N VAL A 373 22.75 12.39 -33.11
CA VAL A 373 23.25 13.77 -33.25
C VAL A 373 24.69 13.85 -32.77
N ARG A 374 25.56 14.45 -33.56
CA ARG A 374 26.95 14.73 -33.17
C ARG A 374 27.06 16.13 -32.58
N VAL A 375 27.60 16.22 -31.37
CA VAL A 375 28.01 17.52 -30.81
C VAL A 375 29.24 17.97 -31.55
N LYS A 376 29.21 19.16 -32.19
CA LYS A 376 30.39 19.76 -32.79
C LYS A 376 31.28 20.27 -31.64
N GLY A 377 32.45 19.67 -31.46
CA GLY A 377 33.48 20.28 -30.65
C GLY A 377 33.95 21.62 -31.27
N GLU A 378 34.34 22.56 -30.41
CA GLU A 378 35.02 23.80 -30.84
C GLU A 378 36.33 23.48 -31.56
#